data_9b10d49df298245434fc7aaa6e48883e
#
_entry.id   9b10d49df298245434fc7aaa6e48883e
#
_cell.length_a   1.000
_cell.length_b   1.000
_cell.length_c   1.000
_cell.angle_alpha   90.00
_cell.angle_beta   90.00
_cell.angle_gamma   90.00
#
_symmetry.space_group_name_H-M   'P 1'
#
loop_
_entity.id
_entity.type
_entity.pdbx_description
1 polymer ?
#
loop_
_entity_poly.entity_id
_entity_poly.type
_entity_poly.pdbx_seq_one_letter_code
_entity_poly.pdbx_strand_id
1 'polypeptide(L)'
;MKYKVWWIPQVPGKSFEVEVDSVIEGAKLMDTLAKYDDFQFKNNIKPDYSNAGGLMEFLDGEWVDWEDEKTGESDPIVLLEALKA
;
A
#
# COMPACT_ATOMS: atom_id res chain seq x y z
N MET A 1 -12.47 -12.20 -4.24
CA MET A 1 -11.15 -12.31 -3.59
C MET A 1 -11.00 -11.25 -2.53
N LYS A 2 -10.23 -11.57 -1.51
CA LYS A 2 -9.96 -10.61 -0.44
C LYS A 2 -8.56 -10.03 -0.59
N TYR A 3 -8.46 -8.72 -0.38
CA TYR A 3 -7.18 -8.02 -0.37
C TYR A 3 -7.11 -7.14 0.87
N LYS A 4 -5.90 -6.83 1.30
CA LYS A 4 -5.71 -5.82 2.33
C LYS A 4 -4.43 -5.04 2.09
N VAL A 5 -4.46 -3.75 2.44
CA VAL A 5 -3.29 -2.89 2.48
C VAL A 5 -2.71 -2.95 3.89
N TRP A 6 -1.39 -3.10 4.00
CA TRP A 6 -0.71 -2.86 5.26
C TRP A 6 0.15 -1.62 5.09
N TRP A 7 0.25 -0.83 6.14
CA TRP A 7 0.98 0.43 6.09
C TRP A 7 1.63 0.74 7.43
N ILE A 8 2.94 0.98 7.41
CA ILE A 8 3.69 1.41 8.59
C ILE A 8 4.03 2.87 8.37
N PRO A 9 3.31 3.80 9.03
CA PRO A 9 3.50 5.24 8.79
C PRO A 9 4.86 5.77 9.22
N GLN A 10 5.47 5.09 10.19
CA GLN A 10 6.80 5.45 10.66
C GLN A 10 7.55 4.17 11.01
N VAL A 11 8.59 3.84 10.28
CA VAL A 11 9.41 2.65 10.51
C VAL A 11 10.47 2.95 11.58
N PRO A 12 10.72 2.07 12.56
CA PRO A 12 9.96 0.86 12.84
C PRO A 12 8.67 1.14 13.61
N GLY A 13 7.65 0.35 13.36
CA GLY A 13 6.37 0.53 14.03
C GLY A 13 5.35 -0.52 13.61
N LYS A 14 4.17 -0.42 14.19
CA LYS A 14 3.08 -1.33 13.87
C LYS A 14 2.45 -0.97 12.52
N SER A 15 2.01 -1.97 11.79
CA SER A 15 1.28 -1.75 10.55
C SER A 15 -0.19 -1.43 10.82
N PHE A 16 -0.69 -0.50 10.05
CA PHE A 16 -2.11 -0.19 9.93
C PHE A 16 -2.64 -1.03 8.77
N GLU A 17 -3.70 -1.79 8.99
CA GLU A 17 -4.22 -2.72 7.98
C GLU A 17 -5.65 -2.39 7.61
N VAL A 18 -5.94 -2.39 6.30
CA VAL A 18 -7.27 -2.06 5.78
C VAL A 18 -7.62 -3.06 4.68
N GLU A 19 -8.76 -3.75 4.83
CA GLU A 19 -9.27 -4.59 3.75
C GLU A 19 -9.83 -3.72 2.63
N VAL A 20 -9.57 -4.15 1.40
CA VAL A 20 -10.05 -3.47 0.19
C VAL A 20 -10.65 -4.52 -0.76
N ASP A 21 -11.48 -4.07 -1.70
CA ASP A 21 -12.22 -4.98 -2.57
C ASP A 21 -11.46 -5.35 -3.85
N SER A 22 -10.44 -4.61 -4.20
CA SER A 22 -9.70 -4.84 -5.44
C SER A 22 -8.26 -4.34 -5.32
N VAL A 23 -7.43 -4.78 -6.27
CA VAL A 23 -6.04 -4.32 -6.39
C VAL A 23 -5.99 -2.80 -6.63
N ILE A 24 -6.85 -2.30 -7.50
CA ILE A 24 -6.90 -0.86 -7.83
C ILE A 24 -7.31 -0.04 -6.61
N GLU A 25 -8.30 -0.52 -5.86
CA GLU A 25 -8.71 0.17 -4.62
C GLU A 25 -7.55 0.20 -3.62
N GLY A 26 -6.82 -0.91 -3.48
CA GLY A 26 -5.63 -0.97 -2.64
C GLY A 26 -4.56 0.02 -3.09
N ALA A 27 -4.32 0.10 -4.41
CA ALA A 27 -3.35 1.04 -4.97
C ALA A 27 -3.72 2.49 -4.67
N LYS A 28 -5.00 2.85 -4.83
CA LYS A 28 -5.48 4.21 -4.53
C LYS A 28 -5.31 4.54 -3.05
N LEU A 29 -5.60 3.60 -2.17
CA LEU A 29 -5.42 3.80 -0.74
C LEU A 29 -3.94 4.01 -0.40
N MET A 30 -3.05 3.19 -0.95
CA MET A 30 -1.61 3.32 -0.73
C MET A 30 -1.10 4.67 -1.21
N ASP A 31 -1.55 5.12 -2.38
CA ASP A 31 -1.18 6.42 -2.93
C ASP A 31 -1.62 7.55 -1.99
N THR A 32 -2.83 7.45 -1.46
CA THR A 32 -3.38 8.42 -0.50
C THR A 32 -2.56 8.45 0.80
N LEU A 33 -2.24 7.27 1.33
CA LEU A 33 -1.45 7.17 2.56
C LEU A 33 -0.04 7.74 2.38
N ALA A 34 0.58 7.50 1.23
CA ALA A 34 1.89 8.06 0.93
C ALA A 34 1.84 9.59 0.86
N LYS A 35 0.80 10.14 0.24
CA LYS A 35 0.60 11.60 0.17
C LYS A 35 0.34 12.20 1.54
N TYR A 36 -0.41 11.52 2.38
CA TYR A 36 -0.67 11.96 3.74
C TYR A 36 0.61 11.99 4.58
N ASP A 37 1.44 10.95 4.44
CA ASP A 37 2.72 10.89 5.13
C ASP A 37 3.65 12.01 4.67
N ASP A 38 3.69 12.30 3.37
CA ASP A 38 4.48 13.41 2.83
C ASP A 38 3.99 14.75 3.37
N PHE A 39 2.68 14.93 3.44
CA PHE A 39 2.08 16.13 4.03
C PHE A 39 2.51 16.30 5.50
N GLN A 40 2.46 15.23 6.27
CA GLN A 40 2.87 15.27 7.68
C GLN A 40 4.34 15.64 7.83
N PHE A 41 5.20 15.07 7.00
CA PHE A 41 6.64 15.35 7.02
C PHE A 41 6.90 16.81 6.67
N LYS A 42 6.29 17.34 5.61
CA LYS A 42 6.48 18.72 5.17
C LYS A 42 5.95 19.75 6.15
N ASN A 43 5.02 19.35 7.01
CA ASN A 43 4.41 20.23 8.02
C ASN A 43 4.95 19.97 9.44
N ASN A 44 6.08 19.30 9.55
CA ASN A 44 6.77 19.02 10.81
C ASN A 44 5.93 18.19 11.81
N ILE A 45 4.99 17.41 11.31
CA ILE A 45 4.20 16.50 12.15
C ILE A 45 4.95 15.18 12.35
N LYS A 46 5.73 14.77 11.34
CA LYS A 46 6.60 13.60 11.41
C LYS A 46 8.06 14.02 11.38
N PRO A 47 8.93 13.32 12.14
CA PRO A 47 10.37 13.67 12.17
C PRO A 47 11.10 13.38 10.86
N ASP A 48 10.65 12.36 10.11
CA ASP A 48 11.22 12.03 8.81
C ASP A 48 10.16 11.32 7.94
N TYR A 49 10.52 11.08 6.67
CA TYR A 49 9.67 10.34 5.73
C TYR A 49 10.18 8.92 5.62
N SER A 50 9.85 8.09 6.61
CA SER A 50 10.32 6.72 6.69
C SER A 50 9.14 5.78 6.91
N ASN A 51 8.47 5.41 5.80
CA ASN A 51 7.30 4.54 5.82
C ASN A 51 7.53 3.29 4.98
N ALA A 52 6.64 2.32 5.15
CA ALA A 52 6.61 1.11 4.34
C ALA A 52 5.17 0.66 4.18
N GLY A 53 4.88 -0.01 3.08
CA GLY A 53 3.53 -0.51 2.84
C GLY A 53 3.50 -1.55 1.74
N GLY A 54 2.35 -2.19 1.61
CA GLY A 54 2.16 -3.20 0.57
C GLY A 54 0.73 -3.67 0.49
N LEU A 55 0.47 -4.48 -0.52
CA LEU A 55 -0.84 -5.11 -0.74
C LEU A 55 -0.70 -6.62 -0.53
N MET A 56 -1.66 -7.19 0.17
CA MET A 56 -1.72 -8.63 0.39
C MET A 56 -3.02 -9.19 -0.18
N GLU A 57 -3.00 -10.46 -0.57
CA GLU A 57 -4.20 -11.16 -0.98
C GLU A 57 -4.40 -12.41 -0.15
N PHE A 58 -5.65 -12.83 0.02
CA PHE A 58 -6.00 -14.00 0.80
C PHE A 58 -6.09 -15.21 -0.12
N LEU A 59 -5.16 -16.14 -0.01
CA LEU A 59 -5.09 -17.36 -0.82
C LEU A 59 -4.94 -18.59 0.08
N ASP A 60 -5.78 -19.59 -0.18
CA ASP A 60 -5.68 -20.89 0.52
C ASP A 60 -5.66 -20.77 2.05
N GLY A 61 -6.46 -19.84 2.58
CA GLY A 61 -6.55 -19.65 4.03
C GLY A 61 -5.45 -18.80 4.63
N GLU A 62 -4.60 -18.18 3.82
CA GLU A 62 -3.49 -17.36 4.27
C GLU A 62 -3.41 -16.02 3.57
N TRP A 63 -2.92 -15.01 4.27
CA TRP A 63 -2.57 -13.74 3.67
C TRP A 63 -1.14 -13.84 3.11
N VAL A 64 -0.99 -13.52 1.82
CA VAL A 64 0.31 -13.54 1.12
C VAL A 64 0.50 -12.23 0.38
N ASP A 65 1.74 -11.88 0.07
CA ASP A 65 2.02 -10.68 -0.71
C ASP A 65 1.39 -10.80 -2.09
N TRP A 66 0.71 -9.74 -2.51
CA TRP A 66 0.14 -9.68 -3.85
C TRP A 66 1.24 -9.50 -4.88
N GLU A 67 1.04 -10.14 -6.03
CA GLU A 67 1.97 -10.06 -7.15
C GLU A 67 1.16 -10.11 -8.44
N ASP A 68 1.49 -9.24 -9.41
CA ASP A 68 0.81 -9.25 -10.69
C ASP A 68 1.22 -10.51 -11.49
N GLU A 69 0.24 -11.27 -11.96
CA GLU A 69 0.48 -12.53 -12.66
C GLU A 69 1.28 -12.37 -13.94
N LYS A 70 1.14 -11.23 -14.62
CA LYS A 70 1.79 -11.00 -15.91
C LYS A 70 3.21 -10.48 -15.80
N THR A 71 3.47 -9.60 -14.82
CA THR A 71 4.74 -8.88 -14.74
C THR A 71 5.57 -9.25 -13.53
N GLY A 72 4.97 -9.89 -12.52
CA GLY A 72 5.63 -10.17 -11.25
C GLY A 72 5.76 -8.96 -10.35
N GLU A 73 5.15 -7.82 -10.74
CA GLU A 73 5.18 -6.59 -9.95
C GLU A 73 4.39 -6.74 -8.66
N SER A 74 4.96 -6.36 -7.53
CA SER A 74 4.30 -6.45 -6.23
C SER A 74 3.80 -5.10 -5.71
N ASP A 75 4.14 -3.99 -6.37
CA ASP A 75 3.66 -2.67 -5.99
C ASP A 75 2.45 -2.28 -6.84
N PRO A 76 1.23 -2.25 -6.24
CA PRO A 76 0.03 -1.95 -7.01
C PRO A 76 -0.05 -0.51 -7.52
N ILE A 77 0.75 0.41 -6.97
CA ILE A 77 0.78 1.80 -7.43
C ILE A 77 1.31 1.87 -8.87
N VAL A 78 2.24 1.00 -9.23
CA VAL A 78 2.74 0.92 -10.61
C VAL A 78 1.61 0.62 -11.58
N LEU A 79 0.71 -0.29 -11.21
CA LEU A 79 -0.46 -0.62 -12.03
C LEU A 79 -1.41 0.58 -12.14
N LEU A 80 -1.62 1.30 -11.04
CA LEU A 80 -2.48 2.48 -11.02
C LEU A 80 -1.93 3.58 -11.94
N GLU A 81 -0.63 3.81 -11.91
CA GLU A 81 0.02 4.80 -12.77
C GLU A 81 -0.11 4.44 -14.24
N ALA A 82 0.01 3.16 -14.59
CA ALA A 82 -0.18 2.66 -15.95
C ALA A 82 -1.59 2.94 -16.46
N LEU A 83 -2.60 2.88 -15.60
CA LEU A 83 -3.98 3.17 -15.97
C LEU A 83 -4.26 4.66 -16.18
N LYS A 84 -3.45 5.52 -15.56
CA LYS A 84 -3.57 6.99 -15.69
C LYS A 84 -2.86 7.52 -16.93
N ALA A 85 -1.96 6.75 -17.49
CA ALA A 85 -1.14 7.17 -18.62
C ALA A 85 -1.96 7.26 -19.92
#